data_401ee46a2a0f9b05f88a83e955b19e42
#
_entry.id   401ee46a2a0f9b05f88a83e955b19e42
#
_cell.length_a   1.000
_cell.length_b   1.000
_cell.length_c   1.000
_cell.angle_alpha   90.00
_cell.angle_beta   90.00
_cell.angle_gamma   90.00
#
_symmetry.space_group_name_H-M   'P 1'
#
loop_
_entity.id
_entity.type
_entity.pdbx_description
1 polymer ?
#
loop_
_entity_poly.entity_id
_entity_poly.type
_entity_poly.pdbx_seq_one_letter_code
_entity_poly.pdbx_strand_id
1 'polypeptide(L)'
;MYHIYKYRRRNDEYAAPRKITPSSRKRFIMIKLIVGLKGSGNTKTLIEKVNAATEASKGSVICLEKGDKLRYDIKYQARLIDVEEYNIDNAHGLRCFVAGLHASNSDITHIFIDSALKICKDDAADFAEFVKLAEVWAEKWNCEFFMTASIAEADLPEELKKYL
;
A
#
# COMPACT_ATOMS: atom_id res chain seq x y z
N MET A 1 -18.09 9.06 43.33
CA MET A 1 -16.74 8.71 43.84
C MET A 1 -15.94 8.14 42.67
N TYR A 2 -15.16 8.99 41.97
CA TYR A 2 -14.41 8.60 40.78
C TYR A 2 -13.06 8.04 41.18
N HIS A 3 -12.79 6.76 40.84
CA HIS A 3 -11.47 6.16 41.04
C HIS A 3 -10.55 6.59 39.91
N ILE A 4 -9.60 7.48 40.22
CA ILE A 4 -8.53 7.88 39.35
C ILE A 4 -7.48 6.77 39.39
N TYR A 5 -7.35 6.00 38.28
CA TYR A 5 -6.22 5.10 38.13
C TYR A 5 -4.94 5.90 37.92
N LYS A 6 -4.10 5.97 38.96
CA LYS A 6 -2.73 6.46 38.86
C LYS A 6 -1.90 5.46 38.06
N TYR A 7 -1.61 5.78 36.80
CA TYR A 7 -0.57 5.09 36.05
C TYR A 7 0.79 5.36 36.71
N ARG A 8 1.38 4.33 37.29
CA ARG A 8 2.74 4.35 37.85
C ARG A 8 3.72 4.36 36.70
N ARG A 9 4.38 5.48 36.44
CA ARG A 9 5.51 5.56 35.51
C ARG A 9 6.63 4.69 36.07
N ARG A 10 6.99 3.61 35.35
CA ARG A 10 8.30 3.00 35.51
C ARG A 10 9.31 3.93 34.87
N ASN A 11 10.36 4.25 35.61
CA ASN A 11 11.56 4.89 35.09
C ASN A 11 12.32 3.86 34.25
N ASP A 12 11.97 3.78 32.97
CA ASP A 12 12.85 3.13 32.00
C ASP A 12 13.70 4.26 31.42
N GLU A 13 15.01 4.18 31.66
CA GLU A 13 16.02 5.03 31.05
C GLU A 13 15.79 5.06 29.54
N TYR A 14 15.37 6.21 29.05
CA TYR A 14 15.36 6.49 27.61
C TYR A 14 16.80 6.45 27.13
N ALA A 15 17.24 5.32 26.61
CA ALA A 15 18.45 5.27 25.81
C ALA A 15 18.28 6.28 24.67
N ALA A 16 19.15 7.29 24.61
CA ALA A 16 19.15 8.29 23.57
C ALA A 16 19.10 7.61 22.20
N PRO A 17 18.27 8.10 21.26
CA PRO A 17 18.17 7.50 19.94
C PRO A 17 19.57 7.47 19.33
N ARG A 18 20.08 6.27 19.02
CA ARG A 18 21.35 6.12 18.31
C ARG A 18 21.26 6.98 17.05
N LYS A 19 22.17 7.95 16.92
CA LYS A 19 22.35 8.72 15.69
C LYS A 19 22.57 7.73 14.56
N ILE A 20 21.52 7.48 13.78
CA ILE A 20 21.62 6.71 12.55
C ILE A 20 22.32 7.64 11.56
N THR A 21 23.63 7.46 11.40
CA THR A 21 24.36 8.08 10.30
C THR A 21 23.72 7.61 8.99
N PRO A 22 23.53 8.49 8.00
CA PRO A 22 23.03 8.10 6.69
C PRO A 22 24.12 7.35 5.93
N SER A 23 24.35 6.10 6.28
CA SER A 23 25.08 5.14 5.47
C SER A 23 24.24 4.81 4.25
N SER A 24 24.71 5.20 3.06
CA SER A 24 24.35 4.75 1.71
C SER A 24 23.21 3.70 1.62
N ARG A 25 22.00 4.04 2.06
CA ARG A 25 20.84 3.26 1.75
C ARG A 25 20.58 3.43 0.26
N LYS A 26 20.87 2.39 -0.55
CA LYS A 26 20.16 2.21 -1.81
C LYS A 26 18.73 2.62 -1.52
N ARG A 27 18.27 3.68 -2.20
CA ARG A 27 16.88 4.13 -2.06
C ARG A 27 16.04 2.98 -2.58
N PHE A 28 15.58 2.11 -1.68
CA PHE A 28 14.60 1.08 -2.05
C PHE A 28 13.38 1.86 -2.54
N ILE A 29 12.99 1.59 -3.77
CA ILE A 29 11.76 2.15 -4.33
C ILE A 29 10.64 1.44 -3.60
N MET A 30 10.06 2.12 -2.61
CA MET A 30 8.98 1.57 -1.77
C MET A 30 7.61 1.70 -2.45
N ILE A 31 7.54 2.38 -3.60
CA ILE A 31 6.36 2.47 -4.46
C ILE A 31 6.73 2.02 -5.85
N LYS A 32 5.90 1.15 -6.44
CA LYS A 32 6.00 0.79 -7.83
C LYS A 32 4.64 0.84 -8.50
N LEU A 33 4.60 1.49 -9.67
CA LEU A 33 3.45 1.47 -10.56
C LEU A 33 3.74 0.54 -11.73
N ILE A 34 2.74 -0.28 -12.10
CA ILE A 34 2.70 -0.98 -13.36
C ILE A 34 1.56 -0.38 -14.17
N VAL A 35 1.91 0.24 -15.28
CA VAL A 35 0.94 0.86 -16.17
C VAL A 35 0.92 0.14 -17.51
N GLY A 36 -0.20 0.22 -18.20
CA GLY A 36 -0.40 -0.38 -19.51
C GLY A 36 -1.89 -0.47 -19.82
N LEU A 37 -2.22 -0.52 -21.08
CA LEU A 37 -3.62 -0.67 -21.51
C LEU A 37 -4.18 -2.03 -21.08
N LYS A 38 -5.52 -2.15 -21.08
CA LYS A 38 -6.20 -3.40 -20.78
C LYS A 38 -5.64 -4.55 -21.63
N GLY A 39 -5.28 -5.66 -21.00
CA GLY A 39 -4.68 -6.82 -21.65
C GLY A 39 -3.15 -6.82 -21.71
N SER A 40 -2.46 -5.81 -21.20
CA SER A 40 -0.99 -5.73 -21.16
C SER A 40 -0.31 -6.67 -20.12
N GLY A 41 -1.10 -7.39 -19.31
CA GLY A 41 -0.55 -8.32 -18.32
C GLY A 41 -0.26 -7.70 -16.95
N ASN A 42 -0.69 -6.45 -16.69
CA ASN A 42 -0.46 -5.76 -15.42
C ASN A 42 -0.93 -6.58 -14.20
N THR A 43 -2.15 -7.11 -14.26
CA THR A 43 -2.72 -7.95 -13.19
C THR A 43 -1.92 -9.23 -12.98
N LYS A 44 -1.47 -9.90 -14.06
CA LYS A 44 -0.63 -11.10 -13.94
C LYS A 44 0.68 -10.78 -13.21
N THR A 45 1.33 -9.69 -13.57
CA THR A 45 2.56 -9.24 -12.90
C THR A 45 2.31 -8.93 -11.43
N LEU A 46 1.17 -8.30 -11.10
CA LEU A 46 0.79 -8.04 -9.71
C LEU A 46 0.61 -9.35 -8.94
N ILE A 47 -0.11 -10.34 -9.48
CA ILE A 47 -0.32 -11.66 -8.84
C ILE A 47 1.03 -12.31 -8.51
N GLU A 48 1.96 -12.34 -9.47
CA GLU A 48 3.31 -12.90 -9.26
C GLU A 48 4.04 -12.19 -8.11
N LYS A 49 3.94 -10.86 -8.06
CA LYS A 49 4.56 -10.05 -6.99
C LYS A 49 3.91 -10.26 -5.62
N VAL A 50 2.58 -10.32 -5.55
CA VAL A 50 1.85 -10.62 -4.30
C VAL A 50 2.29 -11.97 -3.75
N ASN A 51 2.29 -13.00 -4.59
CA ASN A 51 2.62 -14.36 -4.18
C ASN A 51 4.09 -14.48 -3.74
N ALA A 52 5.01 -13.80 -4.43
CA ALA A 52 6.41 -13.76 -4.04
C ALA A 52 6.63 -13.02 -2.71
N ALA A 53 5.95 -11.87 -2.52
CA ALA A 53 6.01 -11.13 -1.27
C ALA A 53 5.45 -11.95 -0.10
N THR A 54 4.37 -12.70 -0.34
CA THR A 54 3.73 -13.56 0.65
C THR A 54 4.66 -14.67 1.15
N GLU A 55 5.52 -15.19 0.28
CA GLU A 55 6.51 -16.22 0.66
C GLU A 55 7.71 -15.62 1.40
N ALA A 56 8.12 -14.40 1.05
CA ALA A 56 9.34 -13.79 1.55
C ALA A 56 9.13 -12.91 2.79
N SER A 57 7.94 -12.33 2.95
CA SER A 57 7.65 -11.39 4.03
C SER A 57 7.45 -12.08 5.37
N LYS A 58 7.94 -11.44 6.43
CA LYS A 58 7.65 -11.83 7.83
C LYS A 58 6.41 -11.15 8.39
N GLY A 59 5.90 -10.13 7.71
CA GLY A 59 4.71 -9.40 8.09
C GLY A 59 3.53 -9.67 7.16
N SER A 60 2.44 -8.95 7.37
CA SER A 60 1.21 -9.11 6.61
C SER A 60 1.33 -8.53 5.21
N VAL A 61 0.86 -9.27 4.22
CA VAL A 61 0.73 -8.85 2.82
C VAL A 61 -0.75 -8.65 2.52
N ILE A 62 -1.11 -7.46 2.06
CA ILE A 62 -2.49 -7.08 1.71
C ILE A 62 -2.56 -6.89 0.19
N CYS A 63 -3.60 -7.43 -0.41
CA CYS A 63 -3.94 -7.19 -1.82
C CYS A 63 -5.36 -6.64 -1.91
N LEU A 64 -5.51 -5.46 -2.47
CA LEU A 64 -6.80 -4.82 -2.74
C LEU A 64 -7.15 -5.00 -4.20
N GLU A 65 -8.38 -5.40 -4.49
CA GLU A 65 -8.91 -5.49 -5.85
C GLU A 65 -10.31 -4.87 -5.94
N LYS A 66 -10.75 -4.60 -7.14
CA LYS A 66 -12.12 -4.21 -7.45
C LYS A 66 -12.86 -5.38 -8.09
N GLY A 67 -13.75 -6.00 -7.33
CA GLY A 67 -14.40 -7.28 -7.64
C GLY A 67 -13.60 -8.47 -7.12
N ASP A 68 -14.01 -9.70 -7.43
CA ASP A 68 -13.45 -10.95 -6.86
C ASP A 68 -12.65 -11.78 -7.90
N LYS A 69 -11.87 -11.11 -8.75
CA LYS A 69 -11.20 -11.75 -9.89
C LYS A 69 -9.94 -12.54 -9.50
N LEU A 70 -9.27 -12.12 -8.42
CA LEU A 70 -7.96 -12.65 -8.02
C LEU A 70 -8.05 -13.79 -7.01
N ARG A 71 -9.25 -14.15 -6.61
CA ARG A 71 -9.53 -15.11 -5.53
C ARG A 71 -8.82 -16.45 -5.65
N TYR A 72 -8.64 -16.95 -6.88
CA TYR A 72 -7.99 -18.22 -7.12
C TYR A 72 -6.51 -18.13 -7.46
N ASP A 73 -6.01 -16.90 -7.68
CA ASP A 73 -4.64 -16.64 -8.11
C ASP A 73 -3.75 -16.19 -6.96
N ILE A 74 -4.32 -15.59 -5.92
CA ILE A 74 -3.60 -15.09 -4.75
C ILE A 74 -3.54 -16.17 -3.67
N LYS A 75 -2.35 -16.40 -3.14
CA LYS A 75 -2.13 -17.33 -2.02
C LYS A 75 -2.89 -16.87 -0.78
N TYR A 76 -3.51 -17.82 -0.08
CA TYR A 76 -4.37 -17.55 1.08
C TYR A 76 -3.67 -16.85 2.26
N GLN A 77 -2.35 -16.89 2.32
CA GLN A 77 -1.57 -16.18 3.33
C GLN A 77 -1.55 -14.66 3.12
N ALA A 78 -1.73 -14.19 1.87
CA ALA A 78 -2.02 -12.79 1.61
C ALA A 78 -3.49 -12.50 1.89
N ARG A 79 -3.79 -11.38 2.51
CA ARG A 79 -5.17 -10.96 2.71
C ARG A 79 -5.68 -10.27 1.45
N LEU A 80 -6.47 -10.97 0.67
CA LEU A 80 -7.19 -10.41 -0.48
C LEU A 80 -8.47 -9.73 -0.01
N ILE A 81 -8.71 -8.51 -0.47
CA ILE A 81 -9.87 -7.69 -0.11
C ILE A 81 -10.48 -7.10 -1.37
N ASP A 82 -11.75 -7.40 -1.61
CA ASP A 82 -12.55 -6.69 -2.60
C ASP A 82 -13.03 -5.36 -1.99
N VAL A 83 -12.59 -4.26 -2.56
CA VAL A 83 -12.95 -2.91 -2.07
C VAL A 83 -14.41 -2.56 -2.31
N GLU A 84 -15.10 -3.24 -3.24
CA GLU A 84 -16.52 -3.03 -3.50
C GLU A 84 -17.39 -3.51 -2.33
N GLU A 85 -16.97 -4.56 -1.61
CA GLU A 85 -17.65 -5.03 -0.40
C GLU A 85 -17.71 -3.96 0.71
N TYR A 86 -16.77 -3.00 0.68
CA TYR A 86 -16.66 -1.91 1.66
C TYR A 86 -17.12 -0.57 1.09
N ASN A 87 -17.80 -0.55 -0.07
CA ASN A 87 -18.28 0.66 -0.76
C ASN A 87 -17.17 1.67 -1.06
N ILE A 88 -15.97 1.19 -1.37
CA ILE A 88 -14.84 2.04 -1.72
C ILE A 88 -14.78 2.17 -3.24
N ASP A 89 -15.13 3.34 -3.72
CA ASP A 89 -15.30 3.62 -5.16
C ASP A 89 -14.63 4.92 -5.62
N ASN A 90 -13.76 5.51 -4.80
CA ASN A 90 -13.03 6.73 -5.11
C ASN A 90 -11.73 6.83 -4.32
N ALA A 91 -10.86 7.78 -4.72
CA ALA A 91 -9.56 7.97 -4.10
C ALA A 91 -9.63 8.33 -2.61
N HIS A 92 -10.65 9.10 -2.19
CA HIS A 92 -10.83 9.45 -0.79
C HIS A 92 -11.16 8.22 0.06
N GLY A 93 -12.10 7.39 -0.39
CA GLY A 93 -12.45 6.13 0.28
C GLY A 93 -11.26 5.18 0.35
N LEU A 94 -10.53 5.02 -0.77
CA LEU A 94 -9.33 4.20 -0.82
C LEU A 94 -8.27 4.67 0.19
N ARG A 95 -8.03 5.98 0.26
CA ARG A 95 -7.10 6.57 1.22
C ARG A 95 -7.49 6.28 2.66
N CYS A 96 -8.76 6.51 3.02
CA CYS A 96 -9.26 6.24 4.37
C CYS A 96 -9.16 4.75 4.72
N PHE A 97 -9.46 3.87 3.77
CA PHE A 97 -9.41 2.44 3.97
C PHE A 97 -7.98 1.94 4.20
N VAL A 98 -7.02 2.36 3.37
CA VAL A 98 -5.60 2.00 3.53
C VAL A 98 -5.04 2.51 4.86
N ALA A 99 -5.39 3.73 5.26
CA ALA A 99 -5.00 4.25 6.56
C ALA A 99 -5.59 3.43 7.72
N GLY A 100 -6.86 3.02 7.61
CA GLY A 100 -7.54 2.17 8.59
C GLY A 100 -6.93 0.77 8.66
N LEU A 101 -6.56 0.16 7.53
CA LEU A 101 -5.86 -1.12 7.51
C LEU A 101 -4.55 -1.06 8.30
N HIS A 102 -3.72 -0.05 8.05
CA HIS A 102 -2.47 0.12 8.79
C HIS A 102 -2.71 0.47 10.26
N ALA A 103 -3.70 1.29 10.58
CA ALA A 103 -4.04 1.62 11.96
C ALA A 103 -4.50 0.39 12.77
N SER A 104 -5.12 -0.58 12.11
CA SER A 104 -5.57 -1.83 12.74
C SER A 104 -4.48 -2.91 12.81
N ASN A 105 -3.46 -2.83 11.96
CA ASN A 105 -2.39 -3.82 11.88
C ASN A 105 -1.07 -3.16 11.44
N SER A 106 -0.19 -2.89 12.39
CA SER A 106 1.13 -2.29 12.15
C SER A 106 2.15 -3.26 11.54
N ASP A 107 1.82 -4.55 11.42
CA ASP A 107 2.71 -5.57 10.84
C ASP A 107 2.58 -5.68 9.32
N ILE A 108 1.81 -4.80 8.69
CA ILE A 108 1.67 -4.76 7.23
C ILE A 108 2.99 -4.31 6.61
N THR A 109 3.56 -5.15 5.76
CA THR A 109 4.81 -4.90 5.05
C THR A 109 4.62 -4.57 3.57
N HIS A 110 3.53 -5.03 2.98
CA HIS A 110 3.22 -4.83 1.56
C HIS A 110 1.73 -4.56 1.37
N ILE A 111 1.44 -3.57 0.54
CA ILE A 111 0.08 -3.26 0.08
C ILE A 111 0.09 -3.25 -1.44
N PHE A 112 -0.60 -4.21 -2.02
CA PHE A 112 -0.83 -4.32 -3.45
C PHE A 112 -2.23 -3.81 -3.78
N ILE A 113 -2.37 -3.06 -4.87
CA ILE A 113 -3.66 -2.53 -5.31
C ILE A 113 -3.81 -2.80 -6.80
N ASP A 114 -4.69 -3.72 -7.16
CA ASP A 114 -5.03 -3.96 -8.55
C ASP A 114 -6.01 -2.91 -9.07
N SER A 115 -5.77 -2.46 -10.29
CA SER A 115 -6.64 -1.49 -10.96
C SER A 115 -6.89 -0.21 -10.16
N ALA A 116 -5.84 0.33 -9.50
CA ALA A 116 -5.94 1.46 -8.58
C ALA A 116 -6.59 2.71 -9.22
N LEU A 117 -6.23 3.03 -10.46
CA LEU A 117 -6.87 4.14 -11.19
C LEU A 117 -8.38 3.95 -11.33
N LYS A 118 -8.83 2.72 -11.59
CA LYS A 118 -10.25 2.40 -11.73
C LYS A 118 -11.00 2.51 -10.39
N ILE A 119 -10.36 2.19 -9.28
CA ILE A 119 -10.92 2.45 -7.94
C ILE A 119 -11.09 3.95 -7.73
N CYS A 120 -10.17 4.77 -8.25
CA CYS A 120 -10.25 6.23 -8.26
C CYS A 120 -11.19 6.81 -9.34
N LYS A 121 -12.13 6.01 -9.90
CA LYS A 121 -13.07 6.42 -10.95
C LYS A 121 -12.42 6.93 -12.23
N ASP A 122 -11.26 6.41 -12.55
CA ASP A 122 -10.44 6.83 -13.71
C ASP A 122 -10.02 8.32 -13.66
N ASP A 123 -10.07 8.95 -12.49
CA ASP A 123 -9.56 10.29 -12.28
C ASP A 123 -8.05 10.25 -12.04
N ALA A 124 -7.29 10.69 -13.05
CA ALA A 124 -5.82 10.65 -12.99
C ALA A 124 -5.24 11.63 -11.97
N ALA A 125 -5.90 12.76 -11.69
CA ALA A 125 -5.45 13.72 -10.69
C ALA A 125 -5.63 13.18 -9.27
N ASP A 126 -6.80 12.65 -8.96
CA ASP A 126 -7.10 12.01 -7.68
C ASP A 126 -6.21 10.78 -7.45
N PHE A 127 -5.96 9.99 -8.49
CA PHE A 127 -5.02 8.88 -8.43
C PHE A 127 -3.60 9.35 -8.14
N ALA A 128 -3.12 10.43 -8.79
CA ALA A 128 -1.80 10.99 -8.55
C ALA A 128 -1.65 11.47 -7.09
N GLU A 129 -2.67 12.12 -6.55
CA GLU A 129 -2.70 12.53 -5.15
C GLU A 129 -2.63 11.34 -4.17
N PHE A 130 -3.35 10.26 -4.48
CA PHE A 130 -3.27 9.03 -3.69
C PHE A 130 -1.87 8.43 -3.72
N VAL A 131 -1.23 8.34 -4.90
CA VAL A 131 0.13 7.78 -5.04
C VAL A 131 1.15 8.60 -4.26
N LYS A 132 1.08 9.94 -4.31
CA LYS A 132 1.94 10.83 -3.51
C LYS A 132 1.79 10.60 -2.01
N LEU A 133 0.55 10.43 -1.55
CA LEU A 133 0.29 10.13 -0.15
C LEU A 133 0.82 8.73 0.24
N ALA A 134 0.67 7.74 -0.65
CA ALA A 134 1.21 6.41 -0.45
C ALA A 134 2.75 6.42 -0.34
N GLU A 135 3.46 7.32 -1.04
CA GLU A 135 4.92 7.51 -0.88
C GLU A 135 5.28 7.93 0.55
N VAL A 136 4.54 8.90 1.10
CA VAL A 136 4.74 9.34 2.49
C VAL A 136 4.48 8.20 3.48
N TRP A 137 3.44 7.42 3.25
CA TRP A 137 3.12 6.26 4.09
C TRP A 137 4.13 5.14 3.95
N ALA A 138 4.61 4.87 2.75
CA ALA A 138 5.60 3.84 2.48
C ALA A 138 6.86 4.07 3.32
N GLU A 139 7.36 5.31 3.35
CA GLU A 139 8.50 5.69 4.16
C GLU A 139 8.19 5.63 5.67
N LYS A 140 7.06 6.20 6.08
CA LYS A 140 6.66 6.29 7.49
C LYS A 140 6.38 4.92 8.11
N TRP A 141 5.75 4.02 7.36
CA TRP A 141 5.33 2.71 7.84
C TRP A 141 6.33 1.60 7.52
N ASN A 142 7.37 1.90 6.75
CA ASN A 142 8.29 0.92 6.19
C ASN A 142 7.53 -0.21 5.44
N CYS A 143 6.60 0.21 4.58
CA CYS A 143 5.66 -0.65 3.86
C CYS A 143 5.81 -0.41 2.35
N GLU A 144 5.92 -1.48 1.57
CA GLU A 144 5.99 -1.38 0.11
C GLU A 144 4.60 -1.29 -0.50
N PHE A 145 4.43 -0.37 -1.45
CA PHE A 145 3.22 -0.22 -2.23
C PHE A 145 3.46 -0.63 -3.69
N PHE A 146 2.59 -1.45 -4.21
CA PHE A 146 2.62 -1.91 -5.58
C PHE A 146 1.24 -1.75 -6.20
N MET A 147 1.12 -0.96 -7.28
CA MET A 147 -0.17 -0.62 -7.84
C MET A 147 -0.19 -0.88 -9.35
N THR A 148 -1.31 -1.35 -9.87
CA THR A 148 -1.56 -1.40 -11.31
C THR A 148 -2.54 -0.32 -11.73
N ALA A 149 -2.35 0.24 -12.92
CA ALA A 149 -3.27 1.19 -13.52
C ALA A 149 -3.41 0.93 -15.02
N SER A 150 -4.65 0.89 -15.49
CA SER A 150 -4.98 0.73 -16.92
C SER A 150 -4.93 2.09 -17.63
N ILE A 151 -3.71 2.58 -17.85
CA ILE A 151 -3.44 3.85 -18.54
C ILE A 151 -2.19 3.67 -19.40
N ALA A 152 -2.13 4.32 -20.56
CA ALA A 152 -0.90 4.33 -21.34
C ALA A 152 0.17 5.18 -20.61
N GLU A 153 1.43 4.77 -20.70
CA GLU A 153 2.54 5.49 -20.07
C GLU A 153 2.61 6.96 -20.53
N ALA A 154 2.24 7.23 -21.80
CA ALA A 154 2.19 8.59 -22.34
C ALA A 154 1.14 9.48 -21.68
N ASP A 155 0.06 8.89 -21.19
CA ASP A 155 -1.08 9.60 -20.57
C ASP A 155 -0.94 9.66 -19.03
N LEU A 156 0.08 8.97 -18.48
CA LEU A 156 0.34 9.00 -17.04
C LEU A 156 0.81 10.41 -16.63
N PRO A 157 0.28 11.00 -15.55
CA PRO A 157 0.82 12.24 -14.98
C PRO A 157 2.33 12.18 -14.81
N GLU A 158 3.04 13.23 -15.25
CA GLU A 158 4.50 13.27 -15.32
C GLU A 158 5.15 12.96 -13.96
N GLU A 159 4.55 13.50 -12.89
CA GLU A 159 5.01 13.28 -11.53
C GLU A 159 4.96 11.82 -11.05
N LEU A 160 4.17 10.96 -11.73
CA LEU A 160 4.05 9.54 -11.40
C LEU A 160 5.06 8.66 -12.16
N LYS A 161 5.67 9.16 -13.22
CA LYS A 161 6.61 8.39 -14.05
C LYS A 161 7.84 7.91 -13.26
N LYS A 162 8.19 8.60 -12.20
CA LYS A 162 9.30 8.20 -11.31
C LYS A 162 9.07 6.87 -10.56
N TYR A 163 7.84 6.35 -10.57
CA TYR A 163 7.47 5.10 -9.90
C TYR A 163 7.33 3.89 -10.86
N LEU A 164 7.56 4.07 -12.15
CA LEU A 164 7.54 3.02 -13.15
C LEU A 164 8.67 2.00 -13.03
#